data_ed81217c2c099b3e6ac9e8c22ff8f30a
#
_entry.id   ed81217c2c099b3e6ac9e8c22ff8f30a
#
_cell.length_a   1.000
_cell.length_b   1.000
_cell.length_c   1.000
_cell.angle_alpha   90.00
_cell.angle_beta   90.00
_cell.angle_gamma   90.00
#
_symmetry.space_group_name_H-M   'P 1'
#
loop_
_entity.id
_entity.type
_entity.pdbx_description
1 polymer ?
#
loop_
_entity_poly.entity_id
_entity_poly.type
_entity_poly.pdbx_seq_one_letter_code
_entity_poly.pdbx_strand_id
1 'polypeptide(L)'
;MAKFSTGLRNGMLGSTGAKEALNGGRLRLFSVTAPALAPATADAPETGVLLMELTAAGDGVTGLTFGVPDEGVLSKTEAEVWMASSILASGAISYFRFVAPGDTGAASATEARIQGSVGVVGTDMVLASTAATAGQPWTLNYFNIALPTLA
;
A
#
# COMPACT_ATOMS: atom_id res chain seq x y z
N MET A 1 3.40 -10.41 -8.19
CA MET A 1 2.56 -9.42 -8.91
C MET A 1 1.58 -8.80 -7.93
N ALA A 2 1.51 -7.49 -7.92
CA ALA A 2 0.56 -6.76 -7.06
C ALA A 2 -0.89 -7.11 -7.42
N LYS A 3 -1.75 -7.17 -6.40
CA LYS A 3 -3.15 -7.59 -6.50
C LYS A 3 -4.04 -6.37 -6.31
N PHE A 4 -4.96 -6.15 -7.24
CA PHE A 4 -5.97 -5.11 -7.15
C PHE A 4 -7.27 -5.70 -6.61
N SER A 5 -7.90 -5.02 -5.66
CA SER A 5 -9.22 -5.41 -5.15
C SER A 5 -10.30 -5.32 -6.23
N THR A 6 -11.41 -6.00 -6.01
CA THR A 6 -12.58 -5.90 -6.88
C THR A 6 -13.10 -4.46 -6.95
N GLY A 7 -13.13 -3.74 -5.81
CA GLY A 7 -13.53 -2.33 -5.76
C GLY A 7 -12.65 -1.42 -6.62
N LEU A 8 -11.32 -1.58 -6.55
CA LEU A 8 -10.40 -0.80 -7.38
C LEU A 8 -10.58 -1.11 -8.88
N ARG A 9 -10.66 -2.39 -9.24
CA ARG A 9 -10.86 -2.80 -10.65
C ARG A 9 -12.17 -2.26 -11.22
N ASN A 10 -13.24 -2.32 -10.45
CA ASN A 10 -14.54 -1.76 -10.85
C ASN A 10 -14.48 -0.22 -11.00
N GLY A 11 -13.77 0.47 -10.09
CA GLY A 11 -13.53 1.91 -10.19
C GLY A 11 -12.76 2.27 -11.47
N MET A 12 -11.71 1.51 -11.80
CA MET A 12 -10.91 1.73 -13.01
C MET A 12 -11.68 1.47 -14.31
N LEU A 13 -12.59 0.49 -14.31
CA LEU A 13 -13.45 0.18 -15.47
C LEU A 13 -14.65 1.12 -15.58
N GLY A 14 -15.00 1.77 -14.50
CA GLY A 14 -16.08 2.76 -14.43
C GLY A 14 -15.59 4.19 -14.64
N SER A 15 -16.19 5.12 -13.92
CA SER A 15 -15.90 6.56 -14.04
C SER A 15 -14.86 7.10 -13.05
N THR A 16 -14.42 6.30 -12.06
CA THR A 16 -13.57 6.82 -10.94
C THR A 16 -12.13 6.52 -11.35
N GLY A 17 -11.43 6.04 -11.93
CA GLY A 17 -10.01 5.81 -12.15
C GLY A 17 -9.22 5.46 -10.86
N ALA A 18 -8.04 4.90 -11.03
CA ALA A 18 -7.21 4.43 -9.93
C ALA A 18 -6.79 5.56 -8.99
N LYS A 19 -6.40 6.70 -9.54
CA LYS A 19 -5.99 7.87 -8.76
C LYS A 19 -7.10 8.34 -7.82
N GLU A 20 -8.29 8.56 -8.36
CA GLU A 20 -9.43 9.05 -7.59
C GLU A 20 -9.86 8.06 -6.50
N ALA A 21 -9.82 6.76 -6.83
CA ALA A 21 -10.19 5.71 -5.88
C ALA A 21 -9.21 5.58 -4.69
N LEU A 22 -7.93 5.92 -4.88
CA LEU A 22 -6.88 5.73 -3.89
C LEU A 22 -6.43 7.03 -3.20
N ASN A 23 -6.65 8.22 -3.79
CA ASN A 23 -6.24 9.48 -3.19
C ASN A 23 -6.85 9.69 -1.79
N GLY A 24 -6.03 10.15 -0.86
CA GLY A 24 -6.40 10.30 0.54
C GLY A 24 -6.33 9.01 1.34
N GLY A 25 -5.90 7.93 0.72
CA GLY A 25 -5.71 6.63 1.36
C GLY A 25 -4.44 6.53 2.20
N ARG A 26 -4.11 5.32 2.63
CA ARG A 26 -2.96 5.02 3.48
C ARG A 26 -2.22 3.79 2.99
N LEU A 27 -0.93 3.76 3.21
CA LEU A 27 -0.09 2.59 2.95
C LEU A 27 0.21 1.88 4.26
N ARG A 28 -0.20 0.62 4.37
CA ARG A 28 0.02 -0.24 5.53
C ARG A 28 1.04 -1.32 5.20
N LEU A 29 1.97 -1.53 6.12
CA LEU A 29 3.02 -2.55 6.01
C LEU A 29 2.89 -3.55 7.13
N PHE A 30 2.90 -4.84 6.78
CA PHE A 30 2.60 -5.94 7.68
C PHE A 30 3.74 -6.94 7.77
N SER A 31 3.84 -7.57 8.94
CA SER A 31 4.61 -8.78 9.15
C SER A 31 3.67 -9.98 9.25
N VAL A 32 4.01 -11.05 8.56
CA VAL A 32 3.38 -12.35 8.75
C VAL A 32 4.42 -13.39 9.12
N THR A 33 4.11 -14.19 10.14
CA THR A 33 4.97 -15.29 10.61
C THR A 33 4.22 -16.60 10.43
N ALA A 34 4.89 -17.59 9.86
CA ALA A 34 4.30 -18.90 9.65
C ALA A 34 3.63 -19.44 10.95
N PRO A 35 2.43 -20.04 10.89
CA PRO A 35 1.73 -20.49 9.68
C PRO A 35 0.87 -19.39 9.00
N ALA A 36 0.82 -18.15 9.53
CA ALA A 36 0.08 -17.06 8.92
C ALA A 36 0.67 -16.68 7.55
N LEU A 37 -0.19 -16.31 6.63
CA LEU A 37 0.17 -15.90 5.27
C LEU A 37 -0.44 -14.53 4.97
N ALA A 38 0.19 -13.80 4.05
CA ALA A 38 -0.44 -12.63 3.46
C ALA A 38 -1.78 -13.00 2.81
N PRO A 39 -2.79 -12.12 2.83
CA PRO A 39 -4.08 -12.43 2.25
C PRO A 39 -3.98 -12.88 0.79
N ALA A 40 -4.74 -13.89 0.40
CA ALA A 40 -4.72 -14.43 -0.96
C ALA A 40 -5.19 -13.42 -2.00
N THR A 41 -6.08 -12.51 -1.62
CA THR A 41 -6.62 -11.43 -2.46
C THR A 41 -6.64 -10.12 -1.70
N ALA A 42 -6.72 -8.99 -2.41
CA ALA A 42 -6.88 -7.68 -1.79
C ALA A 42 -8.28 -7.46 -1.19
N ASP A 43 -9.28 -8.28 -1.57
CA ASP A 43 -10.63 -8.24 -0.98
C ASP A 43 -10.69 -8.94 0.38
N ALA A 44 -9.76 -9.85 0.67
CA ALA A 44 -9.70 -10.56 1.95
C ALA A 44 -9.30 -9.61 3.10
N PRO A 45 -9.64 -9.94 4.36
CA PRO A 45 -9.24 -9.13 5.50
C PRO A 45 -7.72 -9.11 5.66
N GLU A 46 -7.20 -8.06 6.27
CA GLU A 46 -5.80 -7.95 6.65
C GLU A 46 -5.39 -9.05 7.63
N THR A 47 -4.19 -9.56 7.49
CA THR A 47 -3.62 -10.61 8.34
C THR A 47 -2.23 -10.22 8.85
N GLY A 48 -1.79 -10.86 9.92
CA GLY A 48 -0.49 -10.60 10.53
C GLY A 48 -0.50 -9.38 11.45
N VAL A 49 0.67 -8.83 11.67
CA VAL A 49 0.90 -7.68 12.55
C VAL A 49 1.11 -6.44 11.72
N LEU A 50 0.32 -5.40 11.94
CA LEU A 50 0.55 -4.08 11.36
C LEU A 50 1.82 -3.49 11.98
N LEU A 51 2.85 -3.32 11.17
CA LEU A 51 4.12 -2.73 11.60
C LEU A 51 4.07 -1.21 11.53
N MET A 52 3.46 -0.66 10.48
CA MET A 52 3.36 0.79 10.29
C MET A 52 2.26 1.16 9.30
N GLU A 53 1.74 2.36 9.45
CA GLU A 53 0.82 3.00 8.52
C GLU A 53 1.42 4.35 8.10
N LEU A 54 1.61 4.54 6.80
CA LEU A 54 2.15 5.77 6.25
C LEU A 54 1.05 6.78 5.96
N THR A 55 1.31 8.01 6.34
CA THR A 55 0.47 9.18 6.05
C THR A 55 1.33 10.31 5.49
N ALA A 56 0.72 11.37 4.99
CA ALA A 56 1.46 12.53 4.53
C ALA A 56 2.20 13.18 5.71
N ALA A 57 3.51 13.35 5.56
CA ALA A 57 4.41 13.86 6.60
C ALA A 57 4.37 13.09 7.95
N GLY A 58 3.78 11.90 7.97
CA GLY A 58 3.68 11.08 9.19
C GLY A 58 2.77 11.63 10.28
N ASP A 59 1.82 12.48 9.92
CA ASP A 59 0.92 13.15 10.88
C ASP A 59 -0.17 12.22 11.47
N GLY A 60 -0.31 11.02 10.90
CA GLY A 60 -1.32 10.03 11.32
C GLY A 60 -2.75 10.34 10.86
N VAL A 61 -2.97 11.45 10.17
CA VAL A 61 -4.30 11.96 9.80
C VAL A 61 -4.45 12.16 8.30
N THR A 62 -3.50 12.88 7.68
CA THR A 62 -3.58 13.27 6.26
C THR A 62 -3.26 12.08 5.36
N GLY A 63 -4.20 11.73 4.50
CA GLY A 63 -4.01 10.65 3.54
C GLY A 63 -2.99 10.98 2.45
N LEU A 64 -2.50 9.92 1.81
CA LEU A 64 -1.48 9.97 0.76
C LEU A 64 -2.09 10.34 -0.59
N THR A 65 -1.36 11.09 -1.41
CA THR A 65 -1.82 11.50 -2.73
C THR A 65 -0.91 11.05 -3.87
N PHE A 66 -1.51 10.85 -5.03
CA PHE A 66 -0.82 10.50 -6.26
C PHE A 66 -0.74 11.69 -7.21
N GLY A 67 0.35 11.74 -7.97
CA GLY A 67 0.55 12.71 -9.04
C GLY A 67 -0.37 12.50 -10.24
N VAL A 68 -0.09 13.21 -11.32
CA VAL A 68 -0.79 13.00 -12.60
C VAL A 68 -0.25 11.71 -13.22
N PRO A 69 -1.13 10.80 -13.69
CA PRO A 69 -0.67 9.61 -14.41
C PRO A 69 0.10 9.99 -15.68
N ASP A 70 1.20 9.34 -15.92
CA ASP A 70 2.02 9.54 -17.10
C ASP A 70 2.45 8.18 -17.68
N GLU A 71 2.32 8.01 -18.99
CA GLU A 71 2.67 6.78 -19.72
C GLU A 71 2.14 5.47 -19.08
N GLY A 72 0.95 5.50 -18.48
CA GLY A 72 0.35 4.33 -17.81
C GLY A 72 0.90 4.08 -16.40
N VAL A 73 1.68 4.98 -15.87
CA VAL A 73 2.24 4.93 -14.51
C VAL A 73 1.58 5.98 -13.62
N LEU A 74 1.12 5.55 -12.46
CA LEU A 74 0.63 6.41 -11.40
C LEU A 74 1.66 6.44 -10.27
N SER A 75 2.29 7.59 -10.06
CA SER A 75 3.36 7.75 -9.06
C SER A 75 2.87 8.53 -7.85
N LYS A 76 3.50 8.29 -6.69
CA LYS A 76 3.26 9.14 -5.52
C LYS A 76 3.55 10.61 -5.88
N THR A 77 2.83 11.55 -5.25
CA THR A 77 3.10 12.99 -5.41
C THR A 77 4.53 13.29 -4.97
N GLU A 78 5.32 13.90 -5.87
CA GLU A 78 6.77 14.08 -5.69
C GLU A 78 7.11 14.90 -4.43
N ALA A 79 6.39 15.99 -4.21
CA ALA A 79 6.64 16.89 -3.08
C ALA A 79 6.08 16.35 -1.75
N GLU A 80 5.26 15.30 -1.77
CA GLU A 80 4.67 14.74 -0.56
C GLU A 80 5.60 13.72 0.09
N VAL A 81 5.80 13.82 1.39
CA VAL A 81 6.58 12.85 2.15
C VAL A 81 5.64 11.76 2.68
N TRP A 82 5.82 10.54 2.19
CA TRP A 82 5.09 9.37 2.68
C TRP A 82 5.88 8.73 3.81
N MET A 83 5.40 8.83 5.03
CA MET A 83 6.12 8.31 6.18
C MET A 83 5.22 7.85 7.31
N ALA A 84 5.76 6.97 8.14
CA ALA A 84 5.30 6.70 9.48
C ALA A 84 6.22 7.42 10.46
N SER A 85 5.69 8.26 11.33
CA SER A 85 6.48 8.95 12.36
C SER A 85 7.05 7.98 13.39
N SER A 86 6.38 6.85 13.60
CA SER A 86 6.82 5.80 14.50
C SER A 86 6.32 4.44 14.00
N ILE A 87 7.21 3.47 13.89
CA ILE A 87 6.88 2.06 13.65
C ILE A 87 6.19 1.52 14.89
N LEU A 88 5.04 0.84 14.71
CA LEU A 88 4.18 0.35 15.80
C LEU A 88 4.71 -0.91 16.46
N ALA A 89 5.34 -1.79 15.68
CA ALA A 89 5.88 -3.07 16.15
C ALA A 89 7.14 -3.44 15.38
N SER A 90 8.06 -4.14 16.05
CA SER A 90 9.26 -4.68 15.40
C SER A 90 8.94 -5.97 14.66
N GLY A 91 9.57 -6.16 13.49
CA GLY A 91 9.41 -7.37 12.69
C GLY A 91 9.95 -7.21 11.29
N ALA A 92 9.84 -8.27 10.49
CA ALA A 92 10.17 -8.23 9.08
C ALA A 92 8.94 -7.89 8.25
N ILE A 93 9.05 -6.87 7.40
CA ILE A 93 7.99 -6.49 6.48
C ILE A 93 7.81 -7.60 5.44
N SER A 94 6.59 -8.12 5.31
CA SER A 94 6.27 -9.24 4.42
C SER A 94 5.38 -8.85 3.25
N TYR A 95 4.40 -7.99 3.50
CA TYR A 95 3.53 -7.46 2.44
C TYR A 95 3.07 -6.04 2.78
N PHE A 96 2.63 -5.33 1.76
CA PHE A 96 1.98 -4.04 1.89
C PHE A 96 0.54 -4.10 1.42
N ARG A 97 -0.27 -3.19 1.94
CA ARG A 97 -1.59 -2.89 1.41
C ARG A 97 -1.80 -1.38 1.38
N PHE A 98 -2.05 -0.83 0.19
CA PHE A 98 -2.57 0.53 0.04
C PHE A 98 -4.10 0.45 0.11
N VAL A 99 -4.70 1.26 0.95
CA VAL A 99 -6.14 1.24 1.23
C VAL A 99 -6.76 2.61 0.96
N ALA A 100 -8.00 2.62 0.47
CA ALA A 100 -8.77 3.84 0.26
C ALA A 100 -9.08 4.56 1.59
N PRO A 101 -9.47 5.85 1.56
CA PRO A 101 -9.89 6.57 2.77
C PRO A 101 -11.03 5.86 3.50
N GLY A 102 -10.87 5.69 4.82
CA GLY A 102 -11.89 5.07 5.67
C GLY A 102 -11.93 3.55 5.66
N ASP A 103 -11.09 2.89 4.89
CA ASP A 103 -11.02 1.43 4.84
C ASP A 103 -10.50 0.85 6.17
N THR A 104 -11.28 -0.04 6.76
CA THR A 104 -10.98 -0.67 8.06
C THR A 104 -10.07 -1.89 7.96
N GLY A 105 -9.76 -2.38 6.75
CA GLY A 105 -9.00 -3.60 6.55
C GLY A 105 -9.80 -4.90 6.65
N ALA A 106 -11.09 -4.83 6.91
CA ALA A 106 -12.00 -5.99 6.91
C ALA A 106 -12.21 -6.53 5.49
N ALA A 107 -12.79 -7.72 5.36
CA ALA A 107 -13.17 -8.27 4.05
C ALA A 107 -14.09 -7.30 3.30
N SER A 108 -13.78 -6.98 2.04
CA SER A 108 -14.60 -6.08 1.22
C SER A 108 -14.33 -6.28 -0.27
N ALA A 109 -15.39 -6.38 -1.05
CA ALA A 109 -15.35 -6.38 -2.51
C ALA A 109 -15.61 -4.98 -3.10
N THR A 110 -15.83 -3.97 -2.29
CA THR A 110 -16.16 -2.59 -2.72
C THR A 110 -15.05 -1.59 -2.44
N GLU A 111 -14.21 -1.85 -1.42
CA GLU A 111 -13.09 -0.97 -1.10
C GLU A 111 -11.97 -1.05 -2.15
N ALA A 112 -11.41 0.11 -2.49
CA ALA A 112 -10.29 0.19 -3.42
C ALA A 112 -8.97 -0.10 -2.70
N ARG A 113 -8.28 -1.17 -3.09
CA ARG A 113 -7.04 -1.62 -2.45
C ARG A 113 -6.03 -2.12 -3.47
N ILE A 114 -4.75 -1.93 -3.13
CA ILE A 114 -3.62 -2.58 -3.80
C ILE A 114 -2.82 -3.33 -2.75
N GLN A 115 -2.52 -4.58 -3.02
CA GLN A 115 -1.71 -5.43 -2.13
C GLN A 115 -0.56 -6.04 -2.91
N GLY A 116 0.61 -6.08 -2.31
CA GLY A 116 1.77 -6.72 -2.91
C GLY A 116 2.74 -7.26 -1.87
N SER A 117 3.62 -8.12 -2.33
CA SER A 117 4.72 -8.67 -1.53
C SER A 117 5.81 -7.62 -1.30
N VAL A 118 6.52 -7.73 -0.17
CA VAL A 118 7.66 -6.88 0.17
C VAL A 118 8.88 -7.76 0.43
N GLY A 119 10.02 -7.36 -0.08
CA GLY A 119 11.27 -8.07 0.11
C GLY A 119 12.47 -7.27 -0.39
N VAL A 120 13.64 -7.88 -0.35
CA VAL A 120 14.89 -7.27 -0.82
C VAL A 120 15.17 -7.56 -2.30
N VAL A 121 14.47 -8.54 -2.87
CA VAL A 121 14.59 -8.93 -4.28
C VAL A 121 13.36 -9.71 -4.72
N GLY A 122 12.95 -9.55 -6.00
CA GLY A 122 11.93 -10.38 -6.64
C GLY A 122 10.51 -10.23 -6.08
N THR A 123 10.21 -9.11 -5.45
CA THR A 123 8.91 -8.80 -4.84
C THR A 123 8.28 -7.57 -5.51
N ASP A 124 7.00 -7.32 -5.22
CA ASP A 124 6.29 -6.17 -5.77
C ASP A 124 6.83 -4.82 -5.25
N MET A 125 7.25 -4.80 -4.00
CA MET A 125 7.97 -3.67 -3.40
C MET A 125 9.34 -4.17 -2.95
N VAL A 126 10.39 -3.59 -3.51
CA VAL A 126 11.78 -3.93 -3.18
C VAL A 126 12.35 -2.87 -2.26
N LEU A 127 12.83 -3.31 -1.09
CA LEU A 127 13.44 -2.46 -0.07
C LEU A 127 14.89 -2.86 0.15
N ALA A 128 15.74 -1.91 0.54
CA ALA A 128 17.12 -2.22 0.94
C ALA A 128 17.18 -3.12 2.19
N SER A 129 16.19 -3.02 3.08
CA SER A 129 16.00 -3.88 4.25
C SER A 129 14.52 -3.99 4.56
N THR A 130 14.08 -5.17 4.95
CA THR A 130 12.71 -5.42 5.44
C THR A 130 12.60 -5.32 6.95
N ALA A 131 13.69 -5.11 7.67
CA ALA A 131 13.68 -5.01 9.13
C ALA A 131 13.01 -3.70 9.58
N ALA A 132 11.99 -3.82 10.43
CA ALA A 132 11.30 -2.71 11.07
C ALA A 132 11.55 -2.77 12.58
N THR A 133 11.86 -1.62 13.19
CA THR A 133 12.09 -1.49 14.63
C THR A 133 11.09 -0.53 15.23
N ALA A 134 10.32 -0.99 16.21
CA ALA A 134 9.31 -0.17 16.88
C ALA A 134 9.90 1.15 17.43
N GLY A 135 9.15 2.22 17.26
CA GLY A 135 9.54 3.57 17.71
C GLY A 135 10.42 4.36 16.72
N GLN A 136 10.94 3.72 15.67
CA GLN A 136 11.74 4.43 14.65
C GLN A 136 10.82 5.03 13.58
N PRO A 137 11.18 6.18 12.99
CA PRO A 137 10.49 6.72 11.83
C PRO A 137 10.85 5.90 10.58
N TRP A 138 9.95 5.87 9.60
CA TRP A 138 10.17 5.19 8.33
C TRP A 138 9.57 5.98 7.18
N THR A 139 10.33 6.15 6.10
CA THR A 139 9.94 6.96 4.94
C THR A 139 10.03 6.15 3.66
N LEU A 140 9.01 6.29 2.79
CA LEU A 140 8.98 5.70 1.46
C LEU A 140 9.21 6.80 0.41
N ASN A 141 10.32 6.70 -0.32
CA ASN A 141 10.71 7.70 -1.31
C ASN A 141 9.98 7.53 -2.64
N TYR A 142 9.72 6.29 -3.06
CA TYR A 142 9.12 5.97 -4.36
C TYR A 142 7.98 4.98 -4.18
N PHE A 143 6.87 5.24 -4.86
CA PHE A 143 5.76 4.31 -4.98
C PHE A 143 5.08 4.54 -6.33
N ASN A 144 5.12 3.53 -7.18
CA ASN A 144 4.58 3.60 -8.52
C ASN A 144 3.65 2.42 -8.79
N ILE A 145 2.54 2.70 -9.44
CA ILE A 145 1.61 1.71 -9.94
C ILE A 145 1.65 1.79 -11.46
N ALA A 146 2.16 0.77 -12.12
CA ALA A 146 2.18 0.69 -13.58
C ALA A 146 1.10 -0.28 -14.06
N LEU A 147 0.33 0.14 -15.05
CA LEU A 147 -0.51 -0.77 -15.81
C LEU A 147 0.32 -1.36 -16.94
N PRO A 148 0.23 -2.69 -17.18
CA PRO A 148 1.00 -3.31 -18.23
C PRO A 148 0.59 -2.75 -19.60
N THR A 149 1.58 -2.44 -20.41
CA THR A 149 1.34 -2.16 -21.83
C THR A 149 0.97 -3.48 -22.52
N LEU A 150 -0.16 -3.47 -23.20
CA LEU A 150 -0.51 -4.58 -24.09
C LEU A 150 0.42 -4.54 -25.28
N ALA A 151 1.24 -5.53 -25.40
CA ALA A 151 2.09 -5.71 -26.58
C ALA A 151 1.27 -6.33 -27.73
#